data_ee2bb82cba24c1ce9bda1bef962322df
#
_entry.id   ee2bb82cba24c1ce9bda1bef962322df
#
_cell.length_a   1.000
_cell.length_b   1.000
_cell.length_c   1.000
_cell.angle_alpha   90.00
_cell.angle_beta   90.00
_cell.angle_gamma   90.00
#
_symmetry.space_group_name_H-M   'P 1'
#
loop_
_entity.id
_entity.type
_entity.pdbx_description
1 polymer ?
#
loop_
_entity_poly.entity_id
_entity_poly.type
_entity_poly.pdbx_seq_one_letter_code
_entity_poly.pdbx_strand_id
1 'polypeptide(L)'
;MRDETDLQLVNLLQIDPRISWSKAGEILQLSPTTVANRWNHLTEKGLAWICTHPNPEHRFTAVVEVDCRTEFLPSATEQMCAHPLITSVDEATGRRDILLTIMAPDMATLTALIIDWIGGIEGVYGTRSSLVTNVIVGA
;
A
#
# COMPACT_ATOMS: atom_id res chain seq x y z
N MET A 1 5.06 -15.27 8.06
CA MET A 1 4.34 -16.45 7.63
C MET A 1 4.97 -17.67 8.24
N ARG A 2 4.18 -18.62 8.62
CA ARG A 2 4.67 -19.71 9.45
C ARG A 2 5.13 -20.93 8.67
N ASP A 3 4.57 -21.19 7.51
CA ASP A 3 4.91 -22.35 6.72
C ASP A 3 4.67 -22.11 5.23
N GLU A 4 5.06 -23.10 4.43
CA GLU A 4 4.93 -23.05 2.99
C GLU A 4 3.45 -22.99 2.53
N THR A 5 2.56 -23.62 3.27
CA THR A 5 1.12 -23.60 2.96
C THR A 5 0.54 -22.20 3.11
N ASP A 6 0.93 -21.48 4.15
CA ASP A 6 0.53 -20.08 4.32
C ASP A 6 1.02 -19.20 3.18
N LEU A 7 2.25 -19.41 2.74
CA LEU A 7 2.82 -18.68 1.60
C LEU A 7 2.07 -19.01 0.30
N GLN A 8 1.76 -20.26 0.07
CA GLN A 8 0.95 -20.69 -1.09
C GLN A 8 -0.44 -20.07 -1.07
N LEU A 9 -1.08 -19.99 0.09
CA LEU A 9 -2.38 -19.33 0.25
C LEU A 9 -2.30 -17.84 -0.09
N VAL A 10 -1.29 -17.14 0.41
CA VAL A 10 -1.07 -15.73 0.06
C VAL A 10 -0.86 -15.57 -1.44
N ASN A 11 -0.06 -16.42 -2.07
CA ASN A 11 0.17 -16.39 -3.51
C ASN A 11 -1.12 -16.61 -4.32
N LEU A 12 -1.99 -17.53 -3.90
CA LEU A 12 -3.29 -17.73 -4.54
C LEU A 12 -4.15 -16.48 -4.47
N LEU A 13 -4.18 -15.81 -3.32
CA LEU A 13 -4.96 -14.58 -3.13
C LEU A 13 -4.37 -13.38 -3.87
N GLN A 14 -3.08 -13.38 -4.14
CA GLN A 14 -2.47 -12.38 -5.02
C GLN A 14 -2.91 -12.55 -6.48
N ILE A 15 -3.10 -13.78 -6.93
CA ILE A 15 -3.57 -14.09 -8.28
C ILE A 15 -5.07 -13.87 -8.40
N ASP A 16 -5.85 -14.36 -7.45
CA ASP A 16 -7.31 -14.22 -7.40
C ASP A 16 -7.76 -13.90 -5.97
N PRO A 17 -7.89 -12.61 -5.62
CA PRO A 17 -8.29 -12.19 -4.27
C PRO A 17 -9.74 -12.56 -3.92
N ARG A 18 -10.55 -12.98 -4.90
CA ARG A 18 -11.93 -13.42 -4.71
C ARG A 18 -12.11 -14.93 -4.78
N ILE A 19 -11.02 -15.70 -4.79
CA ILE A 19 -11.09 -17.16 -4.80
C ILE A 19 -11.91 -17.67 -3.61
N SER A 20 -12.80 -18.64 -3.84
CA SER A 20 -13.53 -19.27 -2.75
C SER A 20 -12.61 -20.17 -1.93
N TRP A 21 -12.92 -20.33 -0.65
CA TRP A 21 -12.15 -21.24 0.20
C TRP A 21 -12.24 -22.71 -0.28
N SER A 22 -13.37 -23.08 -0.91
CA SER A 22 -13.53 -24.39 -1.53
C SER A 22 -12.52 -24.61 -2.66
N LYS A 23 -12.39 -23.63 -3.56
CA LYS A 23 -11.44 -23.73 -4.68
C LYS A 23 -9.99 -23.65 -4.22
N ALA A 24 -9.70 -22.76 -3.29
CA ALA A 24 -8.37 -22.69 -2.68
C ALA A 24 -8.02 -24.01 -1.98
N GLY A 25 -8.96 -24.61 -1.28
CA GLY A 25 -8.80 -25.92 -0.63
C GLY A 25 -8.51 -27.05 -1.62
N GLU A 26 -9.18 -27.07 -2.77
CA GLU A 26 -8.89 -28.05 -3.84
C GLU A 26 -7.43 -27.91 -4.33
N ILE A 27 -6.96 -26.69 -4.55
CA ILE A 27 -5.61 -26.42 -5.03
C ILE A 27 -4.57 -26.79 -3.98
N LEU A 28 -4.82 -26.43 -2.72
CA LEU A 28 -3.89 -26.65 -1.61
C LEU A 28 -4.04 -28.01 -0.93
N GLN A 29 -5.02 -28.81 -1.36
CA GLN A 29 -5.37 -30.12 -0.76
C GLN A 29 -5.74 -29.98 0.73
N LEU A 30 -6.56 -28.99 1.04
CA LEU A 30 -7.07 -28.69 2.37
C LEU A 30 -8.58 -28.56 2.34
N SER A 31 -9.23 -28.74 3.49
CA SER A 31 -10.64 -28.41 3.62
C SER A 31 -10.87 -26.90 3.55
N PRO A 32 -12.04 -26.44 3.06
CA PRO A 32 -12.37 -25.03 3.05
C PRO A 32 -12.26 -24.37 4.42
N THR A 33 -12.66 -25.06 5.46
CA THR A 33 -12.58 -24.60 6.85
C THR A 33 -11.12 -24.39 7.29
N THR A 34 -10.23 -25.30 6.93
CA THR A 34 -8.80 -25.19 7.23
C THR A 34 -8.19 -23.99 6.51
N VAL A 35 -8.55 -23.77 5.25
CA VAL A 35 -8.08 -22.58 4.48
C VAL A 35 -8.54 -21.28 5.14
N ALA A 36 -9.83 -21.20 5.48
CA ALA A 36 -10.40 -20.02 6.14
C ALA A 36 -9.72 -19.75 7.50
N ASN A 37 -9.47 -20.78 8.28
CA ASN A 37 -8.79 -20.66 9.57
C ASN A 37 -7.34 -20.16 9.42
N ARG A 38 -6.63 -20.66 8.42
CA ARG A 38 -5.27 -20.19 8.12
C ARG A 38 -5.26 -18.71 7.72
N TRP A 39 -6.19 -18.31 6.85
CA TRP A 39 -6.30 -16.91 6.45
C TRP A 39 -6.66 -16.00 7.63
N ASN A 40 -7.62 -16.38 8.44
CA ASN A 40 -8.00 -15.62 9.64
C ASN A 40 -6.82 -15.45 10.60
N HIS A 41 -6.03 -16.51 10.77
CA HIS A 41 -4.82 -16.45 11.60
C HIS A 41 -3.79 -15.46 11.05
N LEU A 42 -3.55 -15.48 9.73
CA LEU A 42 -2.63 -14.54 9.06
C LEU A 42 -3.08 -13.08 9.22
N THR A 43 -4.38 -12.82 9.06
CA THR A 43 -4.91 -11.46 9.19
C THR A 43 -4.92 -10.96 10.63
N GLU A 44 -5.29 -11.79 11.58
CA GLU A 44 -5.27 -11.46 13.01
C GLU A 44 -3.88 -11.14 13.52
N LYS A 45 -2.86 -11.80 12.99
CA LYS A 45 -1.45 -11.55 13.33
C LYS A 45 -0.82 -10.41 12.52
N GLY A 46 -1.58 -9.79 11.61
CA GLY A 46 -1.05 -8.74 10.75
C GLY A 46 0.02 -9.19 9.76
N LEU A 47 0.09 -10.51 9.45
CA LEU A 47 1.07 -11.08 8.54
C LEU A 47 0.65 -10.97 7.07
N ALA A 48 -0.64 -10.85 6.81
CA ALA A 48 -1.20 -10.66 5.48
C ALA A 48 -2.51 -9.88 5.55
N TRP A 49 -2.85 -9.20 4.47
CA TRP A 49 -4.13 -8.50 4.31
C TRP A 49 -4.49 -8.37 2.84
N ILE A 50 -5.78 -8.16 2.57
CA ILE A 50 -6.28 -7.86 1.23
C ILE A 50 -6.53 -6.35 1.15
N CYS A 51 -6.04 -5.74 0.10
CA CYS A 51 -6.33 -4.34 -0.22
C CYS A 51 -6.79 -4.20 -1.66
N THR A 52 -7.44 -3.07 -1.95
CA THR A 52 -7.87 -2.73 -3.30
C THR A 52 -7.07 -1.55 -3.81
N HIS A 53 -6.77 -1.57 -5.09
CA HIS A 53 -6.10 -0.47 -5.76
C HIS A 53 -7.00 0.09 -6.86
N PRO A 54 -7.11 1.42 -7.01
CA PRO A 54 -7.79 2.00 -8.16
C PRO A 54 -7.05 1.67 -9.44
N ASN A 55 -7.78 1.61 -10.57
CA ASN A 55 -7.15 1.36 -11.85
C ASN A 55 -6.20 2.52 -12.22
N PRO A 56 -4.90 2.26 -12.40
CA PRO A 56 -3.92 3.31 -12.69
C PRO A 56 -4.14 4.00 -14.04
N GLU A 57 -4.85 3.37 -14.98
CA GLU A 57 -5.15 3.98 -16.30
C GLU A 57 -6.06 5.19 -16.19
N HIS A 58 -6.84 5.30 -15.13
CA HIS A 58 -7.79 6.39 -14.90
C HIS A 58 -7.35 7.35 -13.80
N ARG A 59 -6.10 7.28 -13.38
CA ARG A 59 -5.56 8.10 -12.30
C ARG A 59 -4.12 8.49 -12.56
N PHE A 60 -3.74 9.63 -12.01
CA PHE A 60 -2.35 10.06 -11.96
C PHE A 60 -1.70 9.50 -10.71
N THR A 61 -0.63 8.75 -10.89
CA THR A 61 0.14 8.16 -9.80
C THR A 61 1.47 8.88 -9.68
N ALA A 62 1.81 9.28 -8.47
CA ALA A 62 3.10 9.87 -8.15
C ALA A 62 3.77 9.11 -7.01
N VAL A 63 5.08 9.00 -7.10
CA VAL A 63 5.95 8.59 -6.00
C VAL A 63 6.59 9.85 -5.44
N VAL A 64 6.42 10.10 -4.16
CA VAL A 64 6.89 11.32 -3.50
C VAL A 64 7.86 10.95 -2.38
N GLU A 65 9.06 11.45 -2.50
CA GLU A 65 10.06 11.39 -1.43
C GLU A 65 9.89 12.64 -0.55
N VAL A 66 9.78 12.44 0.76
CA VAL A 66 9.53 13.51 1.70
C VAL A 66 10.66 13.59 2.72
N ASP A 67 11.23 14.77 2.87
CA ASP A 67 12.16 15.09 3.95
C ASP A 67 11.38 15.65 5.13
N CYS A 68 11.49 15.00 6.27
CA CYS A 68 10.81 15.41 7.49
C CYS A 68 11.78 15.42 8.66
N ARG A 69 11.65 16.43 9.51
CA ARG A 69 12.43 16.48 10.75
C ARG A 69 12.03 15.32 11.65
N THR A 70 13.02 14.66 12.25
CA THR A 70 12.84 13.41 12.99
C THR A 70 11.81 13.54 14.12
N GLU A 71 11.79 14.65 14.82
CA GLU A 71 10.85 14.89 15.92
C GLU A 71 9.39 14.97 15.45
N PHE A 72 9.14 15.24 14.17
CA PHE A 72 7.80 15.35 13.59
C PHE A 72 7.37 14.11 12.79
N LEU A 73 8.26 13.12 12.59
CA LEU A 73 7.96 11.93 11.81
C LEU A 73 6.68 11.21 12.26
N PRO A 74 6.47 10.93 13.56
CA PRO A 74 5.25 10.22 13.98
C PRO A 74 3.98 10.96 13.62
N SER A 75 3.94 12.27 13.87
CA SER A 75 2.78 13.11 13.55
C SER A 75 2.56 13.25 12.05
N ALA A 76 3.61 13.45 11.29
CA ALA A 76 3.54 13.61 9.83
C ALA A 76 3.05 12.32 9.16
N THR A 77 3.59 11.17 9.54
CA THR A 77 3.18 9.87 8.99
C THR A 77 1.74 9.53 9.35
N GLU A 78 1.30 9.85 10.55
CA GLU A 78 -0.10 9.66 10.96
C GLU A 78 -1.05 10.47 10.07
N GLN A 79 -0.75 11.74 9.81
CA GLN A 79 -1.54 12.57 8.91
C GLN A 79 -1.56 12.04 7.48
N MET A 80 -0.41 11.59 6.96
CA MET A 80 -0.30 11.02 5.62
C MET A 80 -1.10 9.73 5.48
N CYS A 81 -1.05 8.85 6.46
CA CYS A 81 -1.81 7.60 6.47
C CYS A 81 -3.33 7.83 6.47
N ALA A 82 -3.79 8.94 7.01
CA ALA A 82 -5.21 9.29 7.05
C ALA A 82 -5.73 9.90 5.74
N HIS A 83 -4.86 10.29 4.81
CA HIS A 83 -5.30 10.93 3.58
C HIS A 83 -5.78 9.91 2.54
N PRO A 84 -7.00 10.05 1.98
CA PRO A 84 -7.61 9.04 1.11
C PRO A 84 -6.90 8.86 -0.24
N LEU A 85 -6.15 9.85 -0.72
CA LEU A 85 -5.41 9.76 -1.98
C LEU A 85 -3.99 9.22 -1.82
N ILE A 86 -3.51 9.08 -0.60
CA ILE A 86 -2.20 8.48 -0.32
C ILE A 86 -2.42 6.97 -0.11
N THR A 87 -1.94 6.18 -1.06
CA THR A 87 -2.18 4.74 -1.07
C THR A 87 -1.12 3.95 -0.32
N SER A 88 0.06 4.53 -0.12
CA SER A 88 1.14 3.90 0.63
C SER A 88 2.01 4.96 1.30
N VAL A 89 2.40 4.69 2.52
CA VAL A 89 3.32 5.51 3.32
C VAL A 89 4.40 4.58 3.85
N ASP A 90 5.63 4.76 3.41
CA ASP A 90 6.77 3.96 3.83
C ASP A 90 7.83 4.84 4.48
N GLU A 91 8.34 4.43 5.62
CA GLU A 91 9.55 5.01 6.18
C GLU A 91 10.75 4.35 5.50
N ALA A 92 11.70 5.15 5.07
CA ALA A 92 12.85 4.67 4.34
C ALA A 92 14.16 5.04 5.05
N THR A 93 15.15 4.18 4.92
CA THR A 93 16.54 4.49 5.28
C THR A 93 17.26 5.02 4.04
N GLY A 94 18.05 6.05 4.20
CA GLY A 94 18.80 6.63 3.09
C GLY A 94 18.63 8.14 3.00
N ARG A 95 18.52 8.66 1.77
CA ARG A 95 18.51 10.12 1.54
C ARG A 95 17.21 10.80 1.95
N ARG A 96 16.10 10.06 1.95
CA ARG A 96 14.76 10.57 2.25
C ARG A 96 14.12 9.78 3.37
N ASP A 97 13.32 10.45 4.17
CA ASP A 97 12.75 9.87 5.38
C ASP A 97 11.46 9.12 5.13
N ILE A 98 10.62 9.61 4.20
CA ILE A 98 9.31 9.04 3.89
C ILE A 98 9.19 8.88 2.38
N LEU A 99 8.61 7.75 1.97
CA LEU A 99 8.25 7.48 0.58
C LEU A 99 6.75 7.31 0.50
N LEU A 100 6.10 8.13 -0.31
CA LEU A 100 4.65 8.09 -0.53
C LEU A 100 4.33 7.59 -1.93
N THR A 101 3.24 6.84 -2.05
CA THR A 101 2.57 6.63 -3.31
C THR A 101 1.21 7.32 -3.26
N ILE A 102 0.93 8.16 -4.24
CA ILE A 102 -0.28 8.97 -4.32
C ILE A 102 -0.99 8.64 -5.64
N MET A 103 -2.30 8.44 -5.57
CA MET A 103 -3.13 8.27 -6.76
C MET A 103 -4.24 9.32 -6.73
N ALA A 104 -4.22 10.23 -7.70
CA ALA A 104 -5.16 11.33 -7.79
C ALA A 104 -5.95 11.29 -9.11
N PRO A 105 -7.19 11.82 -9.15
CA PRO A 105 -8.03 11.79 -10.35
C PRO A 105 -7.54 12.74 -11.46
N ASP A 106 -6.81 13.79 -11.10
CA ASP A 106 -6.30 14.80 -12.03
C ASP A 106 -4.98 15.42 -11.52
N MET A 107 -4.29 16.10 -12.42
CA MET A 107 -3.01 16.75 -12.10
C MET A 107 -3.15 17.91 -11.13
N ALA A 108 -4.23 18.66 -11.20
CA ALA A 108 -4.45 19.79 -10.31
C ALA A 108 -4.59 19.31 -8.85
N THR A 109 -5.36 18.26 -8.63
CA THR A 109 -5.50 17.64 -7.30
C THR A 109 -4.18 17.08 -6.80
N LEU A 110 -3.43 16.40 -7.66
CA LEU A 110 -2.11 15.85 -7.32
C LEU A 110 -1.13 16.95 -6.92
N THR A 111 -1.05 18.00 -7.71
CA THR A 111 -0.16 19.14 -7.46
C THR A 111 -0.51 19.85 -6.17
N ALA A 112 -1.80 20.12 -5.93
CA ALA A 112 -2.26 20.75 -4.69
C ALA A 112 -1.94 19.88 -3.46
N LEU A 113 -2.13 18.57 -3.56
CA LEU A 113 -1.80 17.64 -2.49
C LEU A 113 -0.31 17.68 -2.14
N ILE A 114 0.57 17.65 -3.14
CA ILE A 114 2.01 17.64 -2.91
C ILE A 114 2.50 19.00 -2.39
N ILE A 115 2.13 20.07 -3.03
CA ILE A 115 2.67 21.40 -2.73
C ILE A 115 2.02 21.99 -1.48
N ASP A 116 0.70 21.99 -1.42
CA ASP A 116 -0.02 22.70 -0.37
C ASP A 116 -0.24 21.82 0.87
N TRP A 117 -0.68 20.60 0.68
CA TRP A 117 -1.03 19.76 1.80
C TRP A 117 0.18 19.06 2.44
N ILE A 118 0.98 18.34 1.66
CA ILE A 118 2.18 17.66 2.17
C ILE A 118 3.21 18.70 2.58
N GLY A 119 3.44 19.69 1.74
CA GLY A 119 4.36 20.79 2.03
C GLY A 119 3.95 21.65 3.23
N GLY A 120 2.66 21.63 3.61
CA GLY A 120 2.14 22.33 4.78
C GLY A 120 2.18 21.52 6.09
N ILE A 121 2.56 20.23 6.05
CA ILE A 121 2.67 19.41 7.25
C ILE A 121 3.88 19.88 8.08
N GLU A 122 3.66 20.07 9.37
CA GLU A 122 4.72 20.49 10.28
C GLU A 122 5.87 19.47 10.31
N GLY A 123 7.08 19.95 10.14
CA GLY A 123 8.29 19.14 10.10
C GLY A 123 8.74 18.76 8.69
N VAL A 124 7.88 18.83 7.69
CA VAL A 124 8.25 18.61 6.29
C VAL A 124 8.99 19.83 5.76
N TYR A 125 10.19 19.62 5.22
CA TYR A 125 11.01 20.71 4.70
C TYR A 125 11.45 20.52 3.23
N GLY A 126 11.09 19.39 2.62
CA GLY A 126 11.38 19.14 1.22
C GLY A 126 10.59 17.96 0.67
N THR A 127 10.24 18.04 -0.60
CA THR A 127 9.61 16.96 -1.33
C THR A 127 10.24 16.81 -2.70
N ARG A 128 10.30 15.59 -3.18
CA ARG A 128 10.71 15.26 -4.55
C ARG A 128 9.72 14.27 -5.13
N SER A 129 9.04 14.65 -6.20
CA SER A 129 7.99 13.83 -6.82
C SER A 129 8.39 13.33 -8.19
N SER A 130 7.96 12.13 -8.49
CA SER A 130 8.10 11.51 -9.81
C SER A 130 6.74 10.97 -10.23
N LEU A 131 6.31 11.30 -11.46
CA LEU A 131 5.09 10.74 -12.03
C LEU A 131 5.36 9.36 -12.57
N VAL A 132 4.44 8.44 -12.30
CA VAL A 132 4.43 7.12 -12.94
C VAL A 132 3.83 7.27 -14.32
N THR A 133 4.61 6.97 -15.36
CA THR A 133 4.19 7.10 -16.77
C THR A 133 3.61 5.83 -17.33
N ASN A 134 3.98 4.67 -16.78
CA ASN A 134 3.49 3.38 -17.23
C ASN A 134 3.61 2.34 -16.11
N VAL A 135 2.61 1.50 -15.97
CA VAL A 135 2.61 0.36 -15.04
C VAL A 135 2.80 -0.91 -15.86
N ILE A 136 3.94 -1.56 -15.70
CA ILE A 136 4.28 -2.78 -16.44
C ILE A 136 3.72 -4.03 -15.77
N VAL A 137 3.76 -4.06 -14.42
CA VAL A 137 3.15 -5.12 -13.61
C VAL A 137 2.19 -4.46 -12.64
N GLY A 138 0.91 -4.78 -12.76
CA GLY A 138 -0.13 -4.28 -11.88
C GLY A 138 -0.18 -5.04 -10.55
N ALA A 139 -0.55 -4.34 -9.52
CA ALA A 139 -0.86 -4.95 -8.23
C ALA A 139 -2.32 -5.41 -8.21
#